data_b2a329eb368c64c66b14980e08b3cbd8
#
_entry.id   b2a329eb368c64c66b14980e08b3cbd8
#
_cell.length_a   1.000
_cell.length_b   1.000
_cell.length_c   1.000
_cell.angle_alpha   90.00
_cell.angle_beta   90.00
_cell.angle_gamma   90.00
#
_symmetry.space_group_name_H-M   'P 1'
#
loop_
_entity.id
_entity.type
_entity.pdbx_description
1 polymer ?
#
loop_
_entity_poly.entity_id
_entity_poly.type
_entity_poly.pdbx_seq_one_letter_code
_entity_poly.pdbx_strand_id
1 'polypeptide(L)'
;LNWVIDKIPGDRKIDISMEKFGDRLGFFGDTAFIGLIVGIFLGLMTRQPWQGVLVMGMGIATVLVLLPRRVSVMLQGLSTVGEGAKTFMKRHLGKNKDGSERELSIGMDVALALGDPAAITITVLMIPLCIAFAFIIPGMNYFPVGMLTVIVYMMPMICLACNGNMFRSLIIGAIYMFFVEWGASFFAPEATAMMHATGVHVSGSVTDAFFGYNLPNIIISAIHRMF
;
A
#
# COMPACT_ATOMS: atom_id res chain seq x y z
N LEU A 1 -9.11 -13.17 3.47
CA LEU A 1 -8.88 -12.31 4.63
C LEU A 1 -10.18 -11.61 5.06
N ASN A 2 -10.95 -10.99 4.18
CA ASN A 2 -12.25 -10.37 4.52
C ASN A 2 -13.18 -11.34 5.27
N TRP A 3 -13.28 -12.59 4.84
CA TRP A 3 -14.09 -13.63 5.51
C TRP A 3 -13.63 -13.95 6.95
N VAL A 4 -12.33 -13.83 7.22
CA VAL A 4 -11.77 -14.05 8.58
C VAL A 4 -12.12 -12.87 9.49
N ILE A 5 -12.01 -11.66 8.97
CA ILE A 5 -12.30 -10.43 9.71
C ILE A 5 -13.80 -10.30 9.99
N ASP A 6 -14.66 -10.74 9.06
CA ASP A 6 -16.13 -10.78 9.24
C ASP A 6 -16.55 -11.66 10.44
N LYS A 7 -15.69 -12.57 10.91
CA LYS A 7 -15.94 -13.39 12.11
C LYS A 7 -15.59 -12.71 13.43
N ILE A 8 -14.89 -11.57 13.38
CA ILE A 8 -14.56 -10.84 14.61
C ILE A 8 -15.82 -10.11 15.09
N PRO A 9 -16.35 -10.44 16.28
CA PRO A 9 -17.54 -9.79 16.80
C PRO A 9 -17.24 -8.31 17.08
N GLY A 10 -17.91 -7.43 16.32
CA GLY A 10 -17.71 -5.96 16.42
C GLY A 10 -17.28 -5.30 15.13
N ASP A 11 -16.57 -5.98 14.23
CA ASP A 11 -16.02 -5.40 12.99
C ASP A 11 -17.12 -4.94 12.00
N ARG A 12 -18.27 -5.65 11.95
CA ARG A 12 -19.42 -5.26 11.12
C ARG A 12 -20.04 -3.90 11.49
N LYS A 13 -19.78 -3.40 12.72
CA LYS A 13 -20.29 -2.11 13.20
C LYS A 13 -19.30 -0.97 13.01
N ILE A 14 -18.05 -1.28 12.66
CA ILE A 14 -16.98 -0.29 12.50
C ILE A 14 -16.80 -0.04 11.00
N ASP A 15 -17.74 0.70 10.43
CA ASP A 15 -17.61 1.23 9.07
C ASP A 15 -17.03 2.65 9.16
N ILE A 16 -15.70 2.72 9.13
CA ILE A 16 -14.96 3.98 9.14
C ILE A 16 -14.57 4.30 7.70
N SER A 17 -15.47 4.95 7.00
CA SER A 17 -15.15 5.66 5.75
C SER A 17 -14.53 7.02 6.07
N MET A 18 -13.78 7.60 5.11
CA MET A 18 -13.17 8.93 5.29
C MET A 18 -14.19 9.99 5.70
N GLU A 19 -15.42 9.94 5.17
CA GLU A 19 -16.49 10.87 5.52
C GLU A 19 -16.88 10.75 6.98
N LYS A 20 -17.15 9.53 7.47
CA LYS A 20 -17.50 9.29 8.87
C LYS A 20 -16.35 9.55 9.84
N PHE A 21 -15.10 9.37 9.39
CA PHE A 21 -13.91 9.65 10.19
C PHE A 21 -13.73 11.18 10.34
N GLY A 22 -13.88 11.91 9.24
CA GLY A 22 -13.87 13.38 9.25
C GLY A 22 -14.98 13.97 10.14
N ASP A 23 -16.21 13.46 10.01
CA ASP A 23 -17.37 13.93 10.80
C ASP A 23 -17.21 13.68 12.31
N ARG A 24 -16.60 12.55 12.70
CA ARG A 24 -16.40 12.22 14.12
C ARG A 24 -15.26 12.96 14.78
N LEU A 25 -14.16 13.19 14.06
CA LEU A 25 -12.95 13.82 14.58
C LEU A 25 -12.84 15.30 14.20
N GLY A 26 -13.73 15.80 13.35
CA GLY A 26 -13.69 17.17 12.87
C GLY A 26 -12.33 17.51 12.25
N PHE A 27 -11.70 18.59 12.76
CA PHE A 27 -10.39 19.03 12.28
C PHE A 27 -9.29 17.97 12.39
N PHE A 28 -9.33 17.08 13.39
CA PHE A 28 -8.34 16.01 13.57
C PHE A 28 -8.50 14.85 12.57
N GLY A 29 -9.66 14.70 11.94
CA GLY A 29 -9.93 13.72 10.89
C GLY A 29 -9.53 14.20 9.49
N ASP A 30 -9.09 15.43 9.35
CA ASP A 30 -8.64 15.96 8.06
C ASP A 30 -7.37 15.25 7.61
N THR A 31 -7.36 14.85 6.34
CA THR A 31 -6.24 14.18 5.68
C THR A 31 -4.93 14.99 5.79
N ALA A 32 -5.02 16.32 5.72
CA ALA A 32 -3.88 17.19 5.89
C ALA A 32 -3.29 17.11 7.31
N PHE A 33 -4.17 17.04 8.33
CA PHE A 33 -3.75 16.94 9.73
C PHE A 33 -3.10 15.59 10.03
N ILE A 34 -3.65 14.50 9.51
CA ILE A 34 -3.06 13.16 9.61
C ILE A 34 -1.66 13.17 8.98
N GLY A 35 -1.53 13.73 7.78
CA GLY A 35 -0.23 13.86 7.10
C GLY A 35 0.79 14.67 7.88
N LEU A 36 0.35 15.76 8.51
CA LEU A 36 1.20 16.59 9.35
C LEU A 36 1.74 15.80 10.55
N ILE A 37 0.87 15.09 11.27
CA ILE A 37 1.26 14.28 12.44
C ILE A 37 2.25 13.19 12.04
N VAL A 38 1.94 12.42 11.00
CA VAL A 38 2.81 11.36 10.51
C VAL A 38 4.16 11.91 10.06
N GLY A 39 4.17 13.04 9.34
CA GLY A 39 5.40 13.67 8.89
C GLY A 39 6.26 14.20 10.04
N ILE A 40 5.65 14.80 11.05
CA ILE A 40 6.37 15.23 12.27
C ILE A 40 6.94 14.01 12.99
N PHE A 41 6.16 12.97 13.16
CA PHE A 41 6.61 11.74 13.81
C PHE A 41 7.82 11.11 13.09
N LEU A 42 7.76 10.99 11.77
CA LEU A 42 8.87 10.48 10.96
C LEU A 42 10.11 11.39 11.03
N GLY A 43 9.92 12.71 10.99
CA GLY A 43 11.01 13.67 11.13
C GLY A 43 11.72 13.56 12.49
N LEU A 44 10.96 13.35 13.57
CA LEU A 44 11.52 13.11 14.91
C LEU A 44 12.25 11.77 14.99
N MET A 45 11.70 10.71 14.43
CA MET A 45 12.36 9.39 14.38
C MET A 45 13.70 9.43 13.65
N THR A 46 13.78 10.19 12.56
CA THR A 46 15.00 10.35 11.76
C THR A 46 15.99 11.37 12.37
N ARG A 47 15.69 11.89 13.57
CA ARG A 47 16.51 12.88 14.29
C ARG A 47 16.86 14.10 13.43
N GLN A 48 15.93 14.53 12.59
CA GLN A 48 16.08 15.74 11.81
C GLN A 48 16.10 16.99 12.71
N PRO A 49 16.83 18.06 12.31
CA PRO A 49 16.70 19.34 12.99
C PRO A 49 15.23 19.81 12.91
N TRP A 50 14.80 20.62 13.87
CA TRP A 50 13.39 21.03 13.99
C TRP A 50 12.81 21.61 12.69
N GLN A 51 13.62 22.32 11.91
CA GLN A 51 13.23 22.82 10.59
C GLN A 51 12.93 21.67 9.60
N GLY A 52 13.75 20.62 9.61
CA GLY A 52 13.53 19.41 8.78
C GLY A 52 12.27 18.66 9.18
N VAL A 53 11.97 18.57 10.49
CA VAL A 53 10.75 17.98 11.02
C VAL A 53 9.51 18.72 10.51
N LEU A 54 9.52 20.05 10.55
CA LEU A 54 8.41 20.86 10.03
C LEU A 54 8.25 20.74 8.52
N VAL A 55 9.34 20.77 7.77
CA VAL A 55 9.32 20.60 6.30
C VAL A 55 8.75 19.23 5.94
N MET A 56 9.14 18.16 6.64
CA MET A 56 8.63 16.81 6.43
C MET A 56 7.13 16.72 6.76
N GLY A 57 6.69 17.30 7.88
CA GLY A 57 5.28 17.36 8.25
C GLY A 57 4.43 18.08 7.21
N MET A 58 4.83 19.28 6.81
CA MET A 58 4.12 20.07 5.79
C MET A 58 4.18 19.40 4.42
N GLY A 59 5.29 18.76 4.07
CA GLY A 59 5.47 18.04 2.81
C GLY A 59 4.48 16.89 2.68
N ILE A 60 4.38 16.02 3.69
CA ILE A 60 3.45 14.89 3.69
C ILE A 60 2.00 15.38 3.71
N ALA A 61 1.67 16.37 4.53
CA ALA A 61 0.33 16.98 4.53
C ALA A 61 -0.06 17.52 3.14
N THR A 62 0.87 18.22 2.48
CA THR A 62 0.65 18.77 1.14
C THR A 62 0.43 17.67 0.10
N VAL A 63 1.24 16.61 0.13
CA VAL A 63 1.09 15.46 -0.78
C VAL A 63 -0.27 14.80 -0.61
N LEU A 64 -0.70 14.55 0.63
CA LEU A 64 -2.00 13.94 0.91
C LEU A 64 -3.19 14.73 0.39
N VAL A 65 -3.09 16.06 0.34
CA VAL A 65 -4.15 16.92 -0.20
C VAL A 65 -4.05 17.10 -1.72
N LEU A 66 -2.84 17.32 -2.23
CA LEU A 66 -2.66 17.67 -3.63
C LEU A 66 -2.71 16.46 -4.57
N LEU A 67 -2.17 15.31 -4.13
CA LEU A 67 -2.09 14.13 -4.99
C LEU A 67 -3.47 13.65 -5.44
N PRO A 68 -4.48 13.44 -4.57
CA PRO A 68 -5.82 13.05 -4.99
C PRO A 68 -6.45 14.03 -5.98
N ARG A 69 -6.28 15.32 -5.76
CA ARG A 69 -6.83 16.35 -6.63
C ARG A 69 -6.22 16.29 -8.04
N ARG A 70 -4.92 16.06 -8.14
CA ARG A 70 -4.22 15.95 -9.42
C ARG A 70 -4.62 14.68 -10.17
N VAL A 71 -4.67 13.55 -9.46
CA VAL A 71 -5.08 12.27 -10.03
C VAL A 71 -6.55 12.30 -10.45
N SER A 72 -7.44 12.96 -9.69
CA SER A 72 -8.85 13.10 -10.04
C SER A 72 -9.05 13.81 -11.40
N VAL A 73 -8.27 14.84 -11.69
CA VAL A 73 -8.32 15.51 -13.00
C VAL A 73 -7.89 14.57 -14.14
N MET A 74 -6.83 13.78 -13.91
CA MET A 74 -6.40 12.74 -14.86
C MET A 74 -7.49 11.68 -15.08
N LEU A 75 -8.13 11.23 -14.00
CA LEU A 75 -9.21 10.23 -14.07
C LEU A 75 -10.42 10.73 -14.86
N GLN A 76 -10.78 12.00 -14.74
CA GLN A 76 -11.87 12.59 -15.53
C GLN A 76 -11.58 12.54 -17.03
N GLY A 77 -10.35 12.83 -17.44
CA GLY A 77 -9.94 12.68 -18.85
C GLY A 77 -9.94 11.22 -19.31
N LEU A 78 -9.42 10.32 -18.47
CA LEU A 78 -9.32 8.91 -18.81
C LEU A 78 -10.69 8.21 -18.83
N SER A 79 -11.65 8.61 -18.00
CA SER A 79 -13.01 8.06 -17.99
C SER A 79 -13.72 8.30 -19.33
N THR A 80 -13.55 9.47 -19.92
CA THR A 80 -14.11 9.80 -21.23
C THR A 80 -13.57 8.88 -22.34
N VAL A 81 -12.26 8.63 -22.32
CA VAL A 81 -11.61 7.68 -23.25
C VAL A 81 -12.11 6.25 -22.99
N GLY A 82 -12.23 5.87 -21.71
CA GLY A 82 -12.72 4.57 -21.29
C GLY A 82 -14.17 4.29 -21.75
N GLU A 83 -15.05 5.26 -21.62
CA GLU A 83 -16.43 5.17 -22.11
C GLU A 83 -16.51 5.06 -23.63
N GLY A 84 -15.70 5.84 -24.34
CA GLY A 84 -15.54 5.74 -25.79
C GLY A 84 -15.06 4.34 -26.22
N ALA A 85 -14.04 3.81 -25.55
CA ALA A 85 -13.52 2.47 -25.79
C ALA A 85 -14.57 1.37 -25.50
N LYS A 86 -15.31 1.47 -24.38
CA LYS A 86 -16.43 0.56 -24.06
C LYS A 86 -17.50 0.57 -25.14
N THR A 87 -17.88 1.75 -25.62
CA THR A 87 -18.90 1.90 -26.67
C THR A 87 -18.40 1.32 -27.99
N PHE A 88 -17.16 1.57 -28.35
CA PHE A 88 -16.54 1.00 -29.55
C PHE A 88 -16.48 -0.53 -29.48
N MET A 89 -16.03 -1.07 -28.34
CA MET A 89 -15.94 -2.53 -28.14
C MET A 89 -17.32 -3.21 -28.13
N LYS A 90 -18.33 -2.61 -27.49
CA LYS A 90 -19.73 -3.12 -27.55
C LYS A 90 -20.25 -3.22 -28.97
N ARG A 91 -19.90 -2.26 -29.84
CA ARG A 91 -20.33 -2.27 -31.26
C ARG A 91 -19.60 -3.33 -32.09
N HIS A 92 -18.35 -3.64 -31.81
CA HIS A 92 -17.50 -4.48 -32.67
C HIS A 92 -17.34 -5.92 -32.15
N LEU A 93 -17.38 -6.14 -30.82
CA LEU A 93 -17.16 -7.46 -30.23
C LEU A 93 -18.43 -8.32 -30.09
N GLY A 94 -19.59 -7.77 -30.42
CA GLY A 94 -20.86 -8.49 -30.41
C GLY A 94 -21.32 -8.96 -29.03
N LYS A 95 -22.37 -9.76 -29.03
CA LYS A 95 -22.93 -10.39 -27.84
C LYS A 95 -22.22 -11.71 -27.55
N ASN A 96 -22.28 -12.18 -26.31
CA ASN A 96 -21.86 -13.53 -25.94
C ASN A 96 -22.67 -14.56 -26.74
N LYS A 97 -22.19 -15.83 -26.80
CA LYS A 97 -22.90 -16.94 -27.42
C LYS A 97 -24.30 -17.16 -26.85
N ASP A 98 -24.52 -16.74 -25.60
CA ASP A 98 -25.80 -16.84 -24.89
C ASP A 98 -26.73 -15.63 -25.09
N GLY A 99 -26.39 -14.68 -25.99
CA GLY A 99 -27.19 -13.49 -26.26
C GLY A 99 -27.08 -12.37 -25.21
N SER A 100 -26.37 -12.59 -24.09
CA SER A 100 -26.12 -11.59 -23.04
C SER A 100 -25.10 -10.52 -23.49
N GLU A 101 -25.24 -9.30 -22.98
CA GLU A 101 -24.21 -8.27 -23.20
C GLU A 101 -22.91 -8.68 -22.51
N ARG A 102 -21.80 -8.54 -23.22
CA ARG A 102 -20.47 -8.74 -22.65
C ARG A 102 -20.18 -7.63 -21.65
N GLU A 103 -19.94 -8.00 -20.39
CA GLU A 103 -19.35 -7.05 -19.44
C GLU A 103 -17.90 -6.79 -19.82
N LEU A 104 -17.63 -5.56 -20.27
CA LEU A 104 -16.30 -5.11 -20.65
C LEU A 104 -15.71 -4.28 -19.51
N SER A 105 -14.73 -4.85 -18.83
CA SER A 105 -13.94 -4.15 -17.83
C SER A 105 -12.65 -3.63 -18.48
N ILE A 106 -12.39 -2.35 -18.32
CA ILE A 106 -11.11 -1.76 -18.71
C ILE A 106 -10.22 -1.79 -17.48
N GLY A 107 -9.12 -2.54 -17.57
CA GLY A 107 -8.09 -2.55 -16.53
C GLY A 107 -7.41 -1.19 -16.46
N MET A 108 -7.34 -0.63 -15.26
CA MET A 108 -6.59 0.60 -14.98
C MET A 108 -5.43 0.28 -14.04
N ASP A 109 -4.36 1.04 -14.15
CA ASP A 109 -3.20 0.90 -13.26
C ASP A 109 -3.59 1.24 -11.80
N VAL A 110 -2.98 0.53 -10.86
CA VAL A 110 -3.12 0.77 -9.42
C VAL A 110 -2.77 2.21 -9.05
N ALA A 111 -1.86 2.84 -9.78
CA ALA A 111 -1.52 4.25 -9.61
C ALA A 111 -2.75 5.17 -9.66
N LEU A 112 -3.79 4.80 -10.39
CA LEU A 112 -5.05 5.56 -10.45
C LEU A 112 -5.88 5.45 -9.15
N ALA A 113 -5.70 4.40 -8.38
CA ALA A 113 -6.31 4.26 -7.06
C ALA A 113 -5.74 5.27 -6.03
N LEU A 114 -4.58 5.87 -6.33
CA LEU A 114 -4.05 7.01 -5.57
C LEU A 114 -4.88 8.30 -5.74
N GLY A 115 -5.90 8.29 -6.59
CA GLY A 115 -6.92 9.33 -6.62
C GLY A 115 -7.92 9.25 -5.46
N ASP A 116 -7.99 8.12 -4.77
CA ASP A 116 -8.85 7.92 -3.61
C ASP A 116 -8.16 8.44 -2.32
N PRO A 117 -8.75 9.43 -1.63
CA PRO A 117 -8.20 9.95 -0.38
C PRO A 117 -8.03 8.88 0.71
N ALA A 118 -8.93 7.90 0.78
CA ALA A 118 -8.84 6.81 1.74
C ALA A 118 -7.60 5.94 1.48
N ALA A 119 -7.35 5.59 0.22
CA ALA A 119 -6.20 4.79 -0.20
C ALA A 119 -4.87 5.48 0.15
N ILE A 120 -4.76 6.78 -0.11
CA ILE A 120 -3.56 7.55 0.22
C ILE A 120 -3.37 7.65 1.73
N THR A 121 -4.44 7.95 2.47
CA THR A 121 -4.35 8.08 3.93
C THR A 121 -3.87 6.78 4.57
N ILE A 122 -4.40 5.64 4.15
CA ILE A 122 -3.97 4.31 4.64
C ILE A 122 -2.52 4.06 4.26
N THR A 123 -2.10 4.41 3.04
CA THR A 123 -0.72 4.28 2.58
C THR A 123 0.24 5.04 3.51
N VAL A 124 -0.09 6.28 3.85
CA VAL A 124 0.75 7.11 4.73
C VAL A 124 0.75 6.61 6.16
N LEU A 125 -0.40 6.18 6.69
CA LEU A 125 -0.48 5.58 8.03
C LEU A 125 0.29 4.26 8.13
N MET A 126 0.43 3.54 7.03
CA MET A 126 1.20 2.28 7.00
C MET A 126 2.70 2.51 7.11
N ILE A 127 3.23 3.67 6.66
CA ILE A 127 4.68 3.95 6.71
C ILE A 127 5.26 3.81 8.13
N PRO A 128 4.76 4.54 9.15
CA PRO A 128 5.29 4.39 10.51
C PRO A 128 5.07 2.99 11.08
N LEU A 129 4.01 2.31 10.66
CA LEU A 129 3.71 0.95 11.11
C LEU A 129 4.72 -0.06 10.57
N CYS A 130 5.08 0.04 9.29
CA CYS A 130 6.14 -0.78 8.68
C CYS A 130 7.51 -0.52 9.33
N ILE A 131 7.82 0.73 9.65
CA ILE A 131 9.04 1.04 10.39
C ILE A 131 9.02 0.39 11.79
N ALA A 132 7.86 0.38 12.46
CA ALA A 132 7.70 -0.27 13.75
C ALA A 132 7.91 -1.79 13.67
N PHE A 133 7.50 -2.44 12.58
CA PHE A 133 7.71 -3.88 12.37
C PHE A 133 9.20 -4.25 12.33
N ALA A 134 10.08 -3.34 11.88
CA ALA A 134 11.53 -3.55 11.93
C ALA A 134 12.05 -3.82 13.36
N PHE A 135 11.35 -3.31 14.38
CA PHE A 135 11.70 -3.54 15.78
C PHE A 135 10.97 -4.71 16.40
N ILE A 136 9.85 -5.13 15.82
CA ILE A 136 8.97 -6.19 16.36
C ILE A 136 9.36 -7.55 15.78
N ILE A 137 9.79 -7.62 14.51
CA ILE A 137 10.12 -8.87 13.83
C ILE A 137 11.48 -9.39 14.33
N PRO A 138 11.54 -10.55 15.00
CA PRO A 138 12.80 -11.09 15.50
C PRO A 138 13.74 -11.47 14.34
N GLY A 139 15.02 -11.14 14.47
CA GLY A 139 16.04 -11.52 13.50
C GLY A 139 16.03 -10.70 12.21
N MET A 140 15.36 -9.57 12.20
CA MET A 140 15.37 -8.64 11.08
C MET A 140 16.73 -7.95 10.98
N ASN A 141 17.46 -8.22 9.90
CA ASN A 141 18.84 -7.75 9.69
C ASN A 141 18.92 -6.58 8.70
N TYR A 142 17.80 -5.94 8.38
CA TYR A 142 17.74 -4.80 7.46
C TYR A 142 16.70 -3.79 7.93
N PHE A 143 16.85 -2.55 7.50
CA PHE A 143 15.88 -1.49 7.75
C PHE A 143 14.94 -1.36 6.54
N PRO A 144 13.60 -1.39 6.69
CA PRO A 144 12.64 -1.59 5.60
C PRO A 144 12.40 -0.35 4.72
N VAL A 145 13.44 0.42 4.38
CA VAL A 145 13.29 1.62 3.52
C VAL A 145 12.78 1.24 2.13
N GLY A 146 13.28 0.14 1.55
CA GLY A 146 12.84 -0.35 0.25
C GLY A 146 11.36 -0.78 0.23
N MET A 147 10.82 -1.21 1.39
CA MET A 147 9.42 -1.60 1.53
C MET A 147 8.45 -0.42 1.34
N LEU A 148 8.89 0.80 1.65
CA LEU A 148 8.04 2.00 1.56
C LEU A 148 7.55 2.24 0.13
N THR A 149 8.29 1.83 -0.87
CA THR A 149 7.88 1.94 -2.28
C THR A 149 6.72 1.00 -2.63
N VAL A 150 6.72 -0.20 -2.05
CA VAL A 150 5.68 -1.22 -2.30
C VAL A 150 4.37 -0.88 -1.59
N ILE A 151 4.43 -0.22 -0.44
CA ILE A 151 3.23 0.23 0.29
C ILE A 151 2.33 1.06 -0.62
N VAL A 152 2.91 1.93 -1.44
CA VAL A 152 2.19 2.81 -2.37
C VAL A 152 1.33 2.03 -3.38
N TYR A 153 1.77 0.84 -3.77
CA TYR A 153 1.03 -0.01 -4.72
C TYR A 153 0.06 -0.97 -4.02
N MET A 154 0.45 -1.51 -2.87
CA MET A 154 -0.32 -2.56 -2.20
C MET A 154 -1.49 -2.00 -1.38
N MET A 155 -1.30 -0.87 -0.70
CA MET A 155 -2.35 -0.30 0.14
C MET A 155 -3.60 0.14 -0.63
N PRO A 156 -3.50 0.80 -1.80
CA PRO A 156 -4.67 1.08 -2.62
C PRO A 156 -5.43 -0.18 -3.05
N MET A 157 -4.74 -1.26 -3.41
CA MET A 157 -5.38 -2.54 -3.75
C MET A 157 -6.16 -3.12 -2.56
N ILE A 158 -5.56 -3.09 -1.38
CA ILE A 158 -6.21 -3.55 -0.14
C ILE A 158 -7.41 -2.66 0.20
N CYS A 159 -7.28 -1.35 0.02
CA CYS A 159 -8.37 -0.40 0.25
C CYS A 159 -9.58 -0.69 -0.67
N LEU A 160 -9.32 -0.90 -1.95
CA LEU A 160 -10.35 -1.28 -2.93
C LEU A 160 -11.00 -2.62 -2.56
N ALA A 161 -10.21 -3.62 -2.16
CA ALA A 161 -10.72 -4.92 -1.72
C ALA A 161 -11.57 -4.83 -0.44
N CYS A 162 -11.36 -3.79 0.36
CA CYS A 162 -12.13 -3.49 1.58
C CYS A 162 -13.28 -2.50 1.34
N ASN A 163 -13.61 -2.18 0.09
CA ASN A 163 -14.65 -1.20 -0.28
C ASN A 163 -14.44 0.18 0.38
N GLY A 164 -13.19 0.64 0.48
CA GLY A 164 -12.85 1.93 1.07
C GLY A 164 -12.93 2.00 2.61
N ASN A 165 -13.17 0.89 3.29
CA ASN A 165 -13.20 0.88 4.76
C ASN A 165 -11.77 0.99 5.32
N MET A 166 -11.43 2.17 5.86
CA MET A 166 -10.08 2.50 6.33
C MET A 166 -9.60 1.59 7.45
N PHE A 167 -10.47 1.27 8.41
CA PHE A 167 -10.10 0.45 9.57
C PHE A 167 -9.75 -0.98 9.13
N ARG A 168 -10.60 -1.59 8.30
CA ARG A 168 -10.34 -2.92 7.72
C ARG A 168 -9.07 -2.92 6.88
N SER A 169 -8.89 -1.92 6.04
CA SER A 169 -7.73 -1.80 5.17
C SER A 169 -6.45 -1.64 5.96
N LEU A 170 -6.48 -0.91 7.09
CA LEU A 170 -5.33 -0.75 7.96
C LEU A 170 -4.95 -2.07 8.63
N ILE A 171 -5.93 -2.82 9.15
CA ILE A 171 -5.67 -4.12 9.79
C ILE A 171 -5.15 -5.14 8.78
N ILE A 172 -5.84 -5.29 7.64
CA ILE A 172 -5.43 -6.23 6.59
C ILE A 172 -4.06 -5.84 6.04
N GLY A 173 -3.84 -4.54 5.80
CA GLY A 173 -2.57 -3.99 5.36
C GLY A 173 -1.44 -4.25 6.35
N ALA A 174 -1.70 -4.07 7.64
CA ALA A 174 -0.71 -4.34 8.69
C ALA A 174 -0.31 -5.83 8.74
N ILE A 175 -1.30 -6.72 8.70
CA ILE A 175 -1.04 -8.17 8.66
C ILE A 175 -0.26 -8.53 7.39
N TYR A 176 -0.69 -8.00 6.24
CA TYR A 176 -0.04 -8.26 4.96
C TYR A 176 1.42 -7.78 4.97
N MET A 177 1.67 -6.54 5.37
CA MET A 177 3.02 -5.96 5.42
C MET A 177 3.92 -6.67 6.42
N PHE A 178 3.37 -7.09 7.57
CA PHE A 178 4.13 -7.91 8.52
C PHE A 178 4.67 -9.19 7.86
N PHE A 179 3.83 -9.91 7.10
CA PHE A 179 4.28 -11.11 6.39
C PHE A 179 5.24 -10.80 5.25
N VAL A 180 5.06 -9.67 4.55
CA VAL A 180 5.99 -9.25 3.49
C VAL A 180 7.36 -8.93 4.07
N GLU A 181 7.44 -8.19 5.15
CA GLU A 181 8.70 -7.85 5.82
C GLU A 181 9.38 -9.07 6.43
N TRP A 182 8.61 -9.94 7.06
CA TRP A 182 9.11 -11.21 7.57
C TRP A 182 9.67 -12.10 6.43
N GLY A 183 8.93 -12.25 5.33
CA GLY A 183 9.35 -13.01 4.16
C GLY A 183 10.60 -12.44 3.50
N ALA A 184 10.69 -11.11 3.39
CA ALA A 184 11.87 -10.44 2.85
C ALA A 184 13.09 -10.63 3.76
N SER A 185 12.91 -10.61 5.08
CA SER A 185 13.96 -10.93 6.04
C SER A 185 14.40 -12.39 5.94
N PHE A 186 13.44 -13.28 5.74
CA PHE A 186 13.71 -14.71 5.61
C PHE A 186 14.53 -15.03 4.36
N PHE A 187 14.28 -14.34 3.25
CA PHE A 187 15.01 -14.51 1.98
C PHE A 187 16.29 -13.66 1.87
N ALA A 188 16.57 -12.77 2.81
CA ALA A 188 17.70 -11.87 2.76
C ALA A 188 19.08 -12.54 2.59
N PRO A 189 19.39 -13.68 3.23
CA PRO A 189 20.66 -14.36 3.04
C PRO A 189 20.87 -14.83 1.59
N GLU A 190 19.84 -15.40 0.96
CA GLU A 190 19.86 -15.88 -0.41
C GLU A 190 19.99 -14.71 -1.40
N ALA A 191 19.24 -13.62 -1.17
CA ALA A 191 19.36 -12.40 -1.98
C ALA A 191 20.77 -11.81 -1.90
N THR A 192 21.38 -11.80 -0.72
CA THR A 192 22.76 -11.33 -0.52
C THR A 192 23.76 -12.23 -1.24
N ALA A 193 23.59 -13.55 -1.15
CA ALA A 193 24.45 -14.51 -1.87
C ALA A 193 24.35 -14.34 -3.39
N MET A 194 23.14 -14.11 -3.91
CA MET A 194 22.92 -13.82 -5.34
C MET A 194 23.64 -12.54 -5.78
N MET A 195 23.61 -11.47 -4.98
CA MET A 195 24.33 -10.23 -5.28
C MET A 195 25.85 -10.46 -5.31
N HIS A 196 26.40 -11.20 -4.35
CA HIS A 196 27.83 -11.54 -4.34
C HIS A 196 28.22 -12.38 -5.55
N ALA A 197 27.37 -13.31 -5.99
CA ALA A 197 27.62 -14.13 -7.17
C ALA A 197 27.66 -13.30 -8.48
N THR A 198 27.01 -12.14 -8.52
CA THR A 198 27.09 -11.19 -9.65
C THR A 198 28.31 -10.26 -9.59
N GLY A 199 29.21 -10.44 -8.62
CA GLY A 199 30.41 -9.60 -8.42
C GLY A 199 30.15 -8.31 -7.67
N VAL A 200 28.94 -8.07 -7.17
CA VAL A 200 28.60 -6.92 -6.34
C VAL A 200 28.80 -7.28 -4.88
N HIS A 201 29.83 -6.72 -4.27
CA HIS A 201 30.10 -6.90 -2.85
C HIS A 201 29.44 -5.80 -2.04
N VAL A 202 28.52 -6.20 -1.17
CA VAL A 202 27.82 -5.30 -0.24
C VAL A 202 28.17 -5.68 1.19
N SER A 203 28.34 -4.67 2.04
CA SER A 203 28.50 -4.86 3.47
C SER A 203 27.11 -4.88 4.12
N GLY A 204 26.64 -6.05 4.53
CA GLY A 204 25.34 -6.23 5.18
C GLY A 204 24.36 -7.09 4.38
N SER A 205 23.15 -7.20 4.88
CA SER A 205 22.08 -7.97 4.22
C SER A 205 21.38 -7.14 3.16
N VAL A 206 21.17 -7.74 2.00
CA VAL A 206 20.40 -7.16 0.89
C VAL A 206 19.07 -7.86 0.80
N THR A 207 17.99 -7.11 0.72
CA THR A 207 16.65 -7.63 0.46
C THR A 207 15.76 -6.56 -0.17
N ASP A 208 14.61 -6.98 -0.66
CA ASP A 208 13.61 -6.11 -1.24
C ASP A 208 12.21 -6.64 -0.91
N ALA A 209 11.21 -5.75 -0.92
CA ALA A 209 9.82 -6.11 -0.70
C ALA A 209 9.33 -7.15 -1.71
N PHE A 210 9.81 -7.09 -2.96
CA PHE A 210 9.46 -8.05 -4.00
C PHE A 210 9.84 -9.48 -3.64
N PHE A 211 10.85 -9.68 -2.82
CA PHE A 211 11.17 -11.01 -2.31
C PHE A 211 10.19 -11.46 -1.23
N GLY A 212 9.70 -10.53 -0.41
CA GLY A 212 8.83 -10.84 0.73
C GLY A 212 7.41 -11.27 0.36
N TYR A 213 6.82 -10.70 -0.69
CA TYR A 213 5.48 -11.10 -1.10
C TYR A 213 5.46 -12.24 -2.13
N ASN A 214 6.62 -12.67 -2.60
CA ASN A 214 6.74 -13.79 -3.55
C ASN A 214 6.88 -15.10 -2.78
N LEU A 215 5.77 -15.82 -2.60
CA LEU A 215 5.75 -17.11 -1.90
C LEU A 215 6.77 -18.14 -2.41
N PRO A 216 7.01 -18.30 -3.74
CA PRO A 216 8.08 -19.15 -4.23
C PRO A 216 9.45 -18.85 -3.63
N ASN A 217 9.82 -17.60 -3.43
CA ASN A 217 11.11 -17.24 -2.83
C ASN A 217 11.21 -17.74 -1.39
N ILE A 218 10.14 -17.61 -0.63
CA ILE A 218 10.07 -18.08 0.77
C ILE A 218 10.21 -19.61 0.81
N ILE A 219 9.54 -20.32 -0.11
CA ILE A 219 9.61 -21.77 -0.22
C ILE A 219 11.03 -22.23 -0.61
N ILE A 220 11.66 -21.59 -1.60
CA ILE A 220 13.02 -21.89 -2.03
C ILE A 220 14.01 -21.70 -0.88
N SER A 221 13.90 -20.59 -0.14
CA SER A 221 14.73 -20.34 1.03
C SER A 221 14.52 -21.38 2.14
N ALA A 222 13.27 -21.79 2.38
CA ALA A 222 12.96 -22.82 3.33
C ALA A 222 13.60 -24.19 2.94
N ILE A 223 13.51 -24.56 1.66
CA ILE A 223 14.11 -25.78 1.14
C ILE A 223 15.64 -25.71 1.26
N HIS A 224 16.25 -24.60 0.86
CA HIS A 224 17.71 -24.42 0.93
C HIS A 224 18.26 -24.54 2.36
N ARG A 225 17.48 -24.18 3.37
CA ARG A 225 17.88 -24.32 4.80
C ARG A 225 17.67 -25.71 5.36
N MET A 226 16.96 -26.58 4.66
CA MET A 226 16.74 -27.98 5.06
C MET A 226 17.84 -28.93 4.56
N PHE A 227 18.60 -28.50 3.55
CA PHE A 227 19.72 -29.23 2.95
C PHE A 227 21.04 -28.48 3.16
#